data_f56fbe1b74c6fe3fa7e626276a3cc99a
#
_entry.id   f56fbe1b74c6fe3fa7e626276a3cc99a
#
_cell.length_a   1.000
_cell.length_b   1.000
_cell.length_c   1.000
_cell.angle_alpha   90.00
_cell.angle_beta   90.00
_cell.angle_gamma   90.00
#
_symmetry.space_group_name_H-M   'P 1'
#
loop_
_entity.id
_entity.type
_entity.pdbx_description
1 polymer ?
#
loop_
_entity_poly.entity_id
_entity_poly.type
_entity_poly.pdbx_seq_one_letter_code
_entity_poly.pdbx_strand_id
1 'polypeptide(L)'
;MKEQSAEKKKFRPGRRPGRIAAVAAVLVLLFVVGSGFLAGLPDLSDPQLRVSSDSVSVEKIGKDLYFLPKADKKPLGFIFYPGAKVPEGAYSYLARALAEKGYPAVLLKMPLGFAIFDTKAAARALRQLPETKAWVVSGHSLGGVAAAMFARDNPGIVKGIVFLASYPAGGSSLAQMDLRALSISASNDMLATAEKIEKAKPLMPPQTEYQVIQGGNHAQFGTYGVQKGDGVAEIPASLQLSAVIESVLAFLAKVM
;
A
#
# COMPACT_ATOMS: atom_id res chain seq x y z
N MET A 1 -25.81 -26.05 60.88
CA MET A 1 -26.19 -25.18 59.77
C MET A 1 -25.10 -24.12 59.65
N LYS A 2 -24.24 -24.23 58.64
CA LYS A 2 -23.24 -23.21 58.28
C LYS A 2 -23.52 -22.80 56.86
N GLU A 3 -23.99 -21.53 56.67
CA GLU A 3 -24.17 -20.94 55.38
C GLU A 3 -22.81 -20.63 54.72
N GLN A 4 -22.59 -21.17 53.51
CA GLN A 4 -21.45 -20.80 52.66
C GLN A 4 -21.84 -19.61 51.80
N SER A 5 -21.21 -18.47 52.09
CA SER A 5 -21.28 -17.26 51.29
C SER A 5 -20.50 -17.47 49.99
N ALA A 6 -21.19 -17.42 48.85
CA ALA A 6 -20.60 -17.49 47.52
C ALA A 6 -20.10 -16.10 47.09
N GLU A 7 -18.78 -15.96 47.06
CA GLU A 7 -18.08 -14.76 46.64
C GLU A 7 -18.18 -14.59 45.09
N LYS A 8 -18.92 -13.61 44.58
CA LYS A 8 -19.03 -13.27 43.17
C LYS A 8 -17.72 -12.65 42.68
N LYS A 9 -16.88 -13.39 41.95
CA LYS A 9 -15.74 -12.87 41.23
C LYS A 9 -16.22 -11.88 40.17
N LYS A 10 -15.92 -10.58 40.33
CA LYS A 10 -16.12 -9.54 39.32
C LYS A 10 -15.13 -9.76 38.17
N PHE A 11 -15.65 -10.07 36.98
CA PHE A 11 -14.89 -10.15 35.72
C PHE A 11 -14.41 -8.75 35.37
N ARG A 12 -13.10 -8.47 35.48
CA ARG A 12 -12.45 -7.27 34.95
C ARG A 12 -12.09 -7.52 33.48
N PRO A 13 -12.62 -6.74 32.50
CA PRO A 13 -12.21 -6.90 31.13
C PRO A 13 -10.74 -6.50 30.98
N GLY A 14 -9.89 -7.46 30.67
CA GLY A 14 -8.47 -7.24 30.43
C GLY A 14 -8.27 -6.27 29.28
N ARG A 15 -7.56 -5.16 29.54
CA ARG A 15 -7.07 -4.25 28.51
C ARG A 15 -6.21 -5.04 27.54
N ARG A 16 -6.62 -5.13 26.27
CA ARG A 16 -5.86 -5.78 25.20
C ARG A 16 -4.64 -4.90 24.87
N PRO A 17 -3.39 -5.29 25.25
CA PRO A 17 -2.20 -4.44 25.05
C PRO A 17 -1.84 -4.19 23.60
N GLY A 18 -2.31 -5.03 22.66
CA GLY A 18 -2.00 -4.89 21.23
C GLY A 18 -2.62 -3.67 20.54
N ARG A 19 -3.77 -3.17 21.01
CA ARG A 19 -4.39 -1.96 20.42
C ARG A 19 -3.61 -0.69 20.77
N ILE A 20 -3.06 -0.60 21.97
CA ILE A 20 -2.27 0.56 22.40
C ILE A 20 -0.93 0.60 21.70
N ALA A 21 -0.26 -0.55 21.51
CA ALA A 21 1.00 -0.63 20.79
C ALA A 21 0.86 -0.31 19.29
N ALA A 22 -0.24 -0.74 18.64
CA ALA A 22 -0.50 -0.43 17.24
C ALA A 22 -0.80 1.07 17.04
N VAL A 23 -1.58 1.69 17.93
CA VAL A 23 -1.84 3.12 17.90
C VAL A 23 -0.57 3.93 18.21
N ALA A 24 0.26 3.50 19.15
CA ALA A 24 1.53 4.14 19.47
C ALA A 24 2.53 4.05 18.30
N ALA A 25 2.62 2.90 17.61
CA ALA A 25 3.49 2.76 16.43
C ALA A 25 3.03 3.66 15.27
N VAL A 26 1.72 3.78 15.05
CA VAL A 26 1.15 4.71 14.06
C VAL A 26 1.38 6.16 14.48
N LEU A 27 1.23 6.51 15.76
CA LEU A 27 1.48 7.87 16.26
C LEU A 27 2.96 8.25 16.22
N VAL A 28 3.87 7.32 16.47
CA VAL A 28 5.32 7.54 16.33
C VAL A 28 5.69 7.72 14.86
N LEU A 29 5.12 6.92 13.95
CA LEU A 29 5.30 7.12 12.51
C LEU A 29 4.72 8.47 12.05
N LEU A 30 3.55 8.86 12.58
CA LEU A 30 2.93 10.17 12.32
C LEU A 30 3.74 11.33 12.93
N PHE A 31 4.36 11.16 14.10
CA PHE A 31 5.19 12.18 14.73
C PHE A 31 6.52 12.38 14.01
N VAL A 32 7.17 11.30 13.57
CA VAL A 32 8.39 11.37 12.75
C VAL A 32 8.12 11.98 11.37
N VAL A 33 6.95 11.72 10.78
CA VAL A 33 6.50 12.33 9.53
C VAL A 33 5.96 13.75 9.75
N GLY A 34 5.41 14.06 10.93
CA GLY A 34 4.65 15.30 11.22
C GLY A 34 5.49 16.48 11.72
N SER A 35 6.67 16.26 12.28
CA SER A 35 7.46 17.32 12.92
C SER A 35 8.14 18.30 11.93
N GLY A 36 7.86 18.23 10.64
CA GLY A 36 8.37 19.17 9.63
C GLY A 36 7.49 19.30 8.37
N PHE A 37 6.29 18.73 8.35
CA PHE A 37 5.55 18.54 7.08
C PHE A 37 4.08 18.94 7.18
N LEU A 38 3.77 20.23 7.26
CA LEU A 38 2.39 20.74 7.12
C LEU A 38 1.94 20.80 5.65
N ALA A 39 2.86 20.95 4.69
CA ALA A 39 2.57 20.91 3.27
C ALA A 39 2.60 19.47 2.72
N GLY A 40 1.77 19.16 1.71
CA GLY A 40 1.87 17.93 0.92
C GLY A 40 3.18 17.91 0.12
N LEU A 41 3.63 16.70 -0.25
CA LEU A 41 4.73 16.54 -1.20
C LEU A 41 4.28 16.93 -2.62
N PRO A 42 5.18 17.43 -3.47
CA PRO A 42 4.83 17.79 -4.83
C PRO A 42 4.48 16.55 -5.67
N ASP A 43 3.70 16.73 -6.71
CA ASP A 43 3.52 15.75 -7.77
C ASP A 43 4.47 16.15 -8.92
N LEU A 44 5.57 15.42 -9.07
CA LEU A 44 6.57 15.62 -10.11
C LEU A 44 6.42 14.60 -11.25
N SER A 45 5.31 13.87 -11.30
CA SER A 45 5.02 12.96 -12.40
C SER A 45 4.86 13.71 -13.72
N ASP A 46 5.28 13.08 -14.82
CA ASP A 46 4.97 13.59 -16.15
C ASP A 46 3.45 13.68 -16.33
N PRO A 47 2.88 14.87 -16.60
CA PRO A 47 1.45 15.04 -16.85
C PRO A 47 0.91 14.16 -17.98
N GLN A 48 1.74 13.80 -18.97
CA GLN A 48 1.36 12.93 -20.09
C GLN A 48 0.97 11.52 -19.65
N LEU A 49 1.51 11.06 -18.51
CA LEU A 49 1.09 9.78 -17.94
C LEU A 49 -0.40 9.74 -17.56
N ARG A 50 -1.03 10.90 -17.37
CA ARG A 50 -2.45 11.06 -17.02
C ARG A 50 -3.33 11.48 -18.17
N VAL A 51 -2.80 11.50 -19.39
CA VAL A 51 -3.57 11.74 -20.61
C VAL A 51 -3.97 10.39 -21.21
N SER A 52 -5.23 10.26 -21.65
CA SER A 52 -5.69 9.07 -22.38
C SER A 52 -4.91 8.87 -23.67
N SER A 53 -4.66 7.61 -24.03
CA SER A 53 -3.99 7.21 -25.27
C SER A 53 -4.87 6.25 -26.07
N ASP A 54 -4.35 5.70 -27.17
CA ASP A 54 -5.07 4.69 -27.95
C ASP A 54 -5.32 3.40 -27.15
N SER A 55 -4.42 3.04 -26.23
CA SER A 55 -4.50 1.81 -25.44
C SER A 55 -5.12 1.98 -24.05
N VAL A 56 -5.07 3.19 -23.45
CA VAL A 56 -5.49 3.42 -22.05
C VAL A 56 -6.39 4.64 -21.96
N SER A 57 -7.58 4.49 -21.34
CA SER A 57 -8.38 5.62 -20.87
C SER A 57 -7.90 6.02 -19.47
N VAL A 58 -7.68 7.32 -19.25
CA VAL A 58 -7.36 7.86 -17.93
C VAL A 58 -8.50 8.78 -17.51
N GLU A 59 -9.13 8.45 -16.39
CA GLU A 59 -10.33 9.12 -15.92
C GLU A 59 -10.21 9.48 -14.44
N LYS A 60 -10.71 10.65 -14.08
CA LYS A 60 -10.92 11.00 -12.68
C LYS A 60 -12.37 10.73 -12.31
N ILE A 61 -12.60 9.68 -11.53
CA ILE A 61 -13.94 9.31 -11.07
C ILE A 61 -14.04 9.61 -9.58
N GLY A 62 -14.91 10.56 -9.23
CA GLY A 62 -14.95 11.13 -7.90
C GLY A 62 -13.62 11.83 -7.56
N LYS A 63 -12.89 11.28 -6.59
CA LYS A 63 -11.57 11.83 -6.20
C LYS A 63 -10.38 10.99 -6.67
N ASP A 64 -10.64 9.78 -7.18
CA ASP A 64 -9.61 8.80 -7.52
C ASP A 64 -9.26 8.84 -9.01
N LEU A 65 -8.04 8.41 -9.38
CA LEU A 65 -7.58 8.31 -10.76
C LEU A 65 -7.68 6.86 -11.24
N TYR A 66 -8.33 6.65 -12.37
CA TYR A 66 -8.55 5.36 -13.00
C TYR A 66 -7.76 5.28 -14.29
N PHE A 67 -6.98 4.22 -14.46
CA PHE A 67 -6.24 3.87 -15.66
C PHE A 67 -6.86 2.58 -16.20
N LEU A 68 -7.63 2.71 -17.30
CA LEU A 68 -8.47 1.63 -17.80
C LEU A 68 -7.96 1.16 -19.18
N PRO A 69 -7.62 -0.11 -19.34
CA PRO A 69 -7.33 -0.68 -20.66
C PRO A 69 -8.53 -0.50 -21.59
N LYS A 70 -8.30 -0.04 -22.83
CA LYS A 70 -9.34 0.06 -23.87
C LYS A 70 -9.58 -1.27 -24.59
N ALA A 71 -8.57 -2.15 -24.60
CA ALA A 71 -8.65 -3.50 -25.15
C ALA A 71 -7.98 -4.49 -24.18
N ASP A 72 -8.20 -5.79 -24.39
CA ASP A 72 -7.53 -6.91 -23.68
C ASP A 72 -7.61 -6.80 -22.14
N LYS A 73 -8.73 -6.29 -21.65
CA LYS A 73 -8.95 -6.07 -20.21
C LYS A 73 -8.93 -7.38 -19.45
N LYS A 74 -8.02 -7.48 -18.50
CA LYS A 74 -7.87 -8.64 -17.62
C LYS A 74 -8.90 -8.61 -16.47
N PRO A 75 -9.29 -9.77 -15.94
CA PRO A 75 -10.26 -9.85 -14.85
C PRO A 75 -9.68 -9.48 -13.48
N LEU A 76 -8.36 -9.22 -13.40
CA LEU A 76 -7.61 -8.81 -12.22
C LEU A 76 -7.31 -7.32 -12.28
N GLY A 77 -7.75 -6.57 -11.27
CA GLY A 77 -7.44 -5.14 -11.14
C GLY A 77 -6.38 -4.85 -10.07
N PHE A 78 -5.86 -3.65 -10.11
CA PHE A 78 -4.83 -3.15 -9.19
C PHE A 78 -5.29 -1.87 -8.50
N ILE A 79 -5.21 -1.80 -7.17
CA ILE A 79 -5.58 -0.62 -6.39
C ILE A 79 -4.39 -0.16 -5.57
N PHE A 80 -4.10 1.14 -5.59
CA PHE A 80 -2.93 1.70 -4.95
C PHE A 80 -3.28 2.75 -3.89
N TYR A 81 -2.75 2.57 -2.69
CA TYR A 81 -2.77 3.52 -1.58
C TYR A 81 -1.48 4.32 -1.53
N PRO A 82 -1.51 5.65 -1.71
CA PRO A 82 -0.32 6.50 -1.66
C PRO A 82 0.36 6.53 -0.30
N GLY A 83 1.64 6.88 -0.29
CA GLY A 83 2.39 7.21 0.92
C GLY A 83 1.84 8.45 1.63
N ALA A 84 2.25 8.64 2.89
CA ALA A 84 1.81 9.79 3.67
C ALA A 84 2.19 11.12 3.00
N LYS A 85 1.19 11.99 2.79
CA LYS A 85 1.34 13.31 2.13
C LYS A 85 1.79 13.25 0.67
N VAL A 86 1.93 12.08 0.06
CA VAL A 86 2.25 11.92 -1.36
C VAL A 86 0.96 11.99 -2.17
N PRO A 87 0.90 12.85 -3.21
CA PRO A 87 -0.25 12.89 -4.10
C PRO A 87 -0.36 11.58 -4.90
N GLU A 88 -1.59 11.17 -5.18
CA GLU A 88 -1.88 9.95 -5.95
C GLU A 88 -1.22 9.94 -7.33
N GLY A 89 -1.13 11.12 -7.96
CA GLY A 89 -0.50 11.30 -9.27
C GLY A 89 0.96 10.85 -9.34
N ALA A 90 1.69 10.92 -8.22
CA ALA A 90 3.09 10.49 -8.15
C ALA A 90 3.33 9.01 -8.46
N TYR A 91 2.26 8.22 -8.57
CA TYR A 91 2.31 6.78 -8.92
C TYR A 91 1.70 6.48 -10.29
N SER A 92 1.46 7.53 -11.11
CA SER A 92 0.89 7.38 -12.46
C SER A 92 1.74 6.51 -13.37
N TYR A 93 3.07 6.49 -13.19
CA TYR A 93 4.01 5.66 -13.93
C TYR A 93 3.64 4.16 -13.84
N LEU A 94 3.34 3.70 -12.63
CA LEU A 94 2.97 2.31 -12.38
C LEU A 94 1.57 2.00 -12.92
N ALA A 95 0.58 2.81 -12.55
CA ALA A 95 -0.80 2.60 -12.97
C ALA A 95 -0.95 2.59 -14.50
N ARG A 96 -0.23 3.49 -15.19
CA ARG A 96 -0.18 3.56 -16.66
C ARG A 96 0.40 2.28 -17.26
N ALA A 97 1.57 1.86 -16.80
CA ALA A 97 2.25 0.67 -17.29
C ALA A 97 1.41 -0.61 -17.09
N LEU A 98 0.71 -0.73 -15.95
CA LEU A 98 -0.19 -1.84 -15.69
C LEU A 98 -1.41 -1.83 -16.63
N ALA A 99 -2.02 -0.67 -16.86
CA ALA A 99 -3.15 -0.54 -17.74
C ALA A 99 -2.78 -0.84 -19.21
N GLU A 100 -1.59 -0.46 -19.66
CA GLU A 100 -1.04 -0.83 -20.99
C GLU A 100 -0.85 -2.34 -21.17
N LYS A 101 -0.75 -3.08 -20.06
CA LYS A 101 -0.70 -4.57 -20.05
C LYS A 101 -2.05 -5.22 -19.74
N GLY A 102 -3.14 -4.45 -19.81
CA GLY A 102 -4.51 -4.94 -19.67
C GLY A 102 -5.04 -4.98 -18.23
N TYR A 103 -4.28 -4.56 -17.22
CA TYR A 103 -4.74 -4.53 -15.83
C TYR A 103 -5.40 -3.18 -15.50
N PRO A 104 -6.71 -3.10 -15.21
CA PRO A 104 -7.30 -1.88 -14.66
C PRO A 104 -6.56 -1.46 -13.39
N ALA A 105 -6.13 -0.20 -13.32
CA ALA A 105 -5.38 0.30 -12.17
C ALA A 105 -6.05 1.56 -11.60
N VAL A 106 -6.13 1.65 -10.28
CA VAL A 106 -6.78 2.77 -9.59
C VAL A 106 -5.83 3.34 -8.54
N LEU A 107 -5.54 4.64 -8.66
CA LEU A 107 -4.78 5.40 -7.65
C LEU A 107 -5.76 6.14 -6.75
N LEU A 108 -5.73 5.83 -5.46
CA LEU A 108 -6.66 6.36 -4.48
C LEU A 108 -6.21 7.71 -3.95
N LYS A 109 -7.08 8.70 -3.92
CA LYS A 109 -6.84 9.97 -3.22
C LYS A 109 -7.23 9.86 -1.75
N MET A 110 -6.28 10.18 -0.87
CA MET A 110 -6.46 10.05 0.58
C MET A 110 -6.88 11.36 1.25
N PRO A 111 -7.78 11.28 2.26
CA PRO A 111 -8.12 12.45 3.08
C PRO A 111 -6.87 13.01 3.75
N LEU A 112 -6.66 14.33 3.65
CA LEU A 112 -5.49 15.03 4.20
C LEU A 112 -4.13 14.42 3.79
N GLY A 113 -4.09 13.59 2.75
CA GLY A 113 -2.90 12.87 2.31
C GLY A 113 -2.51 11.66 3.17
N PHE A 114 -3.41 11.12 4.00
CA PHE A 114 -3.10 9.98 4.86
C PHE A 114 -4.06 8.81 4.63
N ALA A 115 -3.53 7.69 4.17
CA ALA A 115 -4.30 6.48 3.87
C ALA A 115 -4.98 5.88 5.12
N ILE A 116 -4.42 6.10 6.29
CA ILE A 116 -4.99 5.60 7.56
C ILE A 116 -6.35 6.23 7.90
N PHE A 117 -6.69 7.39 7.35
CA PHE A 117 -7.98 8.02 7.57
C PHE A 117 -9.10 7.47 6.67
N ASP A 118 -8.75 6.64 5.66
CA ASP A 118 -9.73 5.98 4.80
C ASP A 118 -9.19 4.62 4.33
N THR A 119 -8.98 3.70 5.25
CA THR A 119 -8.46 2.36 4.95
C THR A 119 -9.41 1.54 4.06
N LYS A 120 -10.69 1.91 4.03
CA LYS A 120 -11.72 1.29 3.18
C LYS A 120 -11.83 1.92 1.79
N ALA A 121 -10.95 2.84 1.43
CA ALA A 121 -10.97 3.58 0.17
C ALA A 121 -11.07 2.68 -1.08
N ALA A 122 -10.39 1.54 -1.08
CA ALA A 122 -10.42 0.59 -2.19
C ALA A 122 -11.84 0.12 -2.55
N ALA A 123 -12.78 0.11 -1.59
CA ALA A 123 -14.17 -0.23 -1.88
C ALA A 123 -14.84 0.71 -2.92
N ARG A 124 -14.28 1.91 -3.15
CA ARG A 124 -14.76 2.80 -4.22
C ARG A 124 -14.46 2.20 -5.60
N ALA A 125 -13.23 1.71 -5.78
CA ALA A 125 -12.82 1.06 -7.03
C ALA A 125 -13.65 -0.21 -7.31
N LEU A 126 -13.91 -1.01 -6.28
CA LEU A 126 -14.72 -2.21 -6.39
C LEU A 126 -16.16 -1.91 -6.89
N ARG A 127 -16.74 -0.83 -6.37
CA ARG A 127 -18.10 -0.41 -6.81
C ARG A 127 -18.13 0.18 -8.21
N GLN A 128 -17.05 0.86 -8.60
CA GLN A 128 -16.96 1.54 -9.91
C GLN A 128 -16.64 0.56 -11.05
N LEU A 129 -15.97 -0.55 -10.75
CA LEU A 129 -15.56 -1.56 -11.73
C LEU A 129 -16.10 -2.96 -11.35
N PRO A 130 -17.42 -3.15 -11.32
CA PRO A 130 -18.05 -4.38 -10.84
C PRO A 130 -17.73 -5.61 -11.71
N GLU A 131 -17.31 -5.39 -12.95
CA GLU A 131 -16.87 -6.44 -13.87
C GLU A 131 -15.48 -7.01 -13.50
N THR A 132 -14.65 -6.28 -12.73
CA THR A 132 -13.35 -6.75 -12.27
C THR A 132 -13.54 -7.66 -11.05
N LYS A 133 -13.25 -8.95 -11.22
CA LYS A 133 -13.65 -10.00 -10.25
C LYS A 133 -12.65 -10.23 -9.13
N ALA A 134 -11.40 -9.87 -9.35
CA ALA A 134 -10.31 -10.05 -8.41
C ALA A 134 -9.42 -8.80 -8.36
N TRP A 135 -8.79 -8.58 -7.21
CA TRP A 135 -7.99 -7.38 -7.00
C TRP A 135 -6.67 -7.70 -6.30
N VAL A 136 -5.63 -7.03 -6.75
CA VAL A 136 -4.40 -6.84 -5.98
C VAL A 136 -4.45 -5.45 -5.39
N VAL A 137 -4.30 -5.36 -4.08
CA VAL A 137 -4.15 -4.07 -3.40
C VAL A 137 -2.68 -3.78 -3.15
N SER A 138 -2.30 -2.53 -3.19
CA SER A 138 -0.90 -2.12 -3.03
C SER A 138 -0.80 -0.81 -2.27
N GLY A 139 0.36 -0.53 -1.75
CA GLY A 139 0.63 0.80 -1.19
C GLY A 139 2.09 1.03 -0.88
N HIS A 140 2.46 2.31 -0.92
CA HIS A 140 3.78 2.78 -0.56
C HIS A 140 3.78 3.26 0.90
N SER A 141 4.80 2.89 1.66
CA SER A 141 4.99 3.41 3.03
C SER A 141 3.71 3.24 3.88
N LEU A 142 3.17 4.32 4.46
CA LEU A 142 1.90 4.28 5.22
C LEU A 142 0.71 3.74 4.40
N GLY A 143 0.74 3.92 3.08
CA GLY A 143 -0.29 3.37 2.18
C GLY A 143 -0.36 1.85 2.19
N GLY A 144 0.79 1.16 2.32
CA GLY A 144 0.81 -0.29 2.42
C GLY A 144 0.19 -0.82 3.72
N VAL A 145 0.29 -0.06 4.83
CA VAL A 145 -0.42 -0.39 6.07
C VAL A 145 -1.94 -0.37 5.85
N ALA A 146 -2.45 0.66 5.15
CA ALA A 146 -3.87 0.76 4.83
C ALA A 146 -4.32 -0.35 3.85
N ALA A 147 -3.50 -0.67 2.85
CA ALA A 147 -3.73 -1.78 1.93
C ALA A 147 -3.81 -3.12 2.68
N ALA A 148 -2.94 -3.37 3.67
CA ALA A 148 -2.99 -4.57 4.50
C ALA A 148 -4.27 -4.65 5.33
N MET A 149 -4.72 -3.53 5.91
CA MET A 149 -6.00 -3.49 6.64
C MET A 149 -7.18 -3.83 5.71
N PHE A 150 -7.18 -3.25 4.50
CA PHE A 150 -8.22 -3.55 3.51
C PHE A 150 -8.18 -5.02 3.06
N ALA A 151 -7.02 -5.57 2.76
CA ALA A 151 -6.86 -6.97 2.34
C ALA A 151 -7.36 -7.93 3.40
N ARG A 152 -7.00 -7.71 4.67
CA ARG A 152 -7.44 -8.53 5.80
C ARG A 152 -8.98 -8.57 5.91
N ASP A 153 -9.61 -7.42 5.70
CA ASP A 153 -11.07 -7.28 5.87
C ASP A 153 -11.86 -7.74 4.62
N ASN A 154 -11.17 -8.07 3.50
CA ASN A 154 -11.78 -8.46 2.22
C ASN A 154 -11.12 -9.70 1.57
N PRO A 155 -11.01 -10.85 2.26
CA PRO A 155 -10.24 -12.01 1.78
C PRO A 155 -10.84 -12.68 0.55
N GLY A 156 -12.15 -12.49 0.30
CA GLY A 156 -12.83 -13.10 -0.85
C GLY A 156 -12.48 -12.45 -2.19
N ILE A 157 -12.20 -11.14 -2.19
CA ILE A 157 -12.03 -10.33 -3.41
C ILE A 157 -10.57 -9.89 -3.64
N VAL A 158 -9.80 -9.70 -2.56
CA VAL A 158 -8.36 -9.42 -2.63
C VAL A 158 -7.60 -10.73 -2.78
N LYS A 159 -6.89 -10.90 -3.89
CA LYS A 159 -6.13 -12.11 -4.24
C LYS A 159 -4.62 -11.94 -4.12
N GLY A 160 -4.16 -10.71 -3.96
CA GLY A 160 -2.76 -10.41 -3.75
C GLY A 160 -2.54 -9.04 -3.11
N ILE A 161 -1.36 -8.85 -2.53
CA ILE A 161 -0.94 -7.56 -1.98
C ILE A 161 0.50 -7.24 -2.39
N VAL A 162 0.76 -5.97 -2.73
CA VAL A 162 2.11 -5.48 -3.03
C VAL A 162 2.47 -4.37 -2.05
N PHE A 163 3.58 -4.53 -1.36
CA PHE A 163 4.17 -3.53 -0.48
C PHE A 163 5.35 -2.85 -1.16
N LEU A 164 5.30 -1.53 -1.32
CA LEU A 164 6.43 -0.72 -1.75
C LEU A 164 6.99 0.00 -0.53
N ALA A 165 8.21 -0.35 -0.10
CA ALA A 165 8.81 0.20 1.11
C ALA A 165 7.84 0.20 2.30
N SER A 166 7.16 -0.92 2.53
CA SER A 166 6.07 -1.02 3.51
C SER A 166 5.87 -2.45 4.02
N TYR A 167 5.06 -2.58 5.07
CA TYR A 167 4.70 -3.83 5.73
C TYR A 167 3.42 -3.68 6.55
N PRO A 168 2.73 -4.78 6.94
CA PRO A 168 1.58 -4.71 7.83
C PRO A 168 1.96 -4.17 9.22
N ALA A 169 1.11 -3.34 9.83
CA ALA A 169 1.22 -3.02 11.26
C ALA A 169 0.66 -4.18 12.11
N GLY A 170 1.03 -4.25 13.40
CA GLY A 170 0.64 -5.36 14.28
C GLY A 170 -0.88 -5.62 14.36
N GLY A 171 -1.71 -4.59 14.18
CA GLY A 171 -3.17 -4.71 14.13
C GLY A 171 -3.75 -5.14 12.77
N SER A 172 -2.90 -5.28 11.74
CA SER A 172 -3.28 -5.67 10.38
C SER A 172 -2.46 -6.85 9.86
N SER A 173 -2.08 -7.78 10.75
CA SER A 173 -1.35 -8.99 10.37
C SER A 173 -2.09 -9.77 9.29
N LEU A 174 -1.34 -10.25 8.31
CA LEU A 174 -1.80 -11.09 7.21
C LEU A 174 -1.21 -12.51 7.30
N ALA A 175 -0.54 -12.86 8.41
CA ALA A 175 0.20 -14.10 8.58
C ALA A 175 -0.66 -15.38 8.46
N GLN A 176 -1.96 -15.27 8.69
CA GLN A 176 -2.89 -16.40 8.61
C GLN A 176 -3.74 -16.38 7.32
N MET A 177 -3.41 -15.50 6.38
CA MET A 177 -4.17 -15.37 5.14
C MET A 177 -3.52 -16.19 4.03
N ASP A 178 -4.35 -16.93 3.30
CA ASP A 178 -3.98 -17.52 2.02
C ASP A 178 -4.01 -16.43 0.93
N LEU A 179 -2.96 -15.62 0.93
CA LEU A 179 -2.83 -14.44 0.10
C LEU A 179 -1.40 -14.39 -0.48
N ARG A 180 -1.27 -14.23 -1.78
CA ARG A 180 0.04 -13.96 -2.38
C ARG A 180 0.48 -12.55 -2.02
N ALA A 181 1.75 -12.36 -1.71
CA ALA A 181 2.31 -11.05 -1.41
C ALA A 181 3.65 -10.82 -2.10
N LEU A 182 3.90 -9.58 -2.48
CA LEU A 182 5.18 -9.09 -2.97
C LEU A 182 5.61 -7.92 -2.08
N SER A 183 6.80 -8.00 -1.51
CA SER A 183 7.43 -6.93 -0.74
C SER A 183 8.64 -6.41 -1.50
N ILE A 184 8.57 -5.18 -1.99
CA ILE A 184 9.67 -4.49 -2.67
C ILE A 184 10.23 -3.43 -1.73
N SER A 185 11.48 -3.56 -1.38
CA SER A 185 12.26 -2.60 -0.58
C SER A 185 13.44 -2.05 -1.37
N ALA A 186 14.12 -1.05 -0.84
CA ALA A 186 15.30 -0.46 -1.44
C ALA A 186 16.44 -0.45 -0.43
N SER A 187 17.69 -0.68 -0.89
CA SER A 187 18.83 -0.87 0.02
C SER A 187 19.21 0.38 0.79
N ASN A 188 18.97 1.56 0.23
CA ASN A 188 19.29 2.85 0.84
C ASN A 188 18.06 3.54 1.48
N ASP A 189 16.97 2.78 1.69
CA ASP A 189 15.77 3.26 2.39
C ASP A 189 16.05 3.40 3.89
N MET A 190 16.07 4.64 4.40
CA MET A 190 16.29 4.94 5.81
C MET A 190 14.97 5.12 6.59
N LEU A 191 13.81 5.02 5.93
CA LEU A 191 12.49 5.14 6.54
C LEU A 191 11.84 3.77 6.78
N ALA A 192 11.78 2.92 5.77
CA ALA A 192 11.36 1.51 5.86
C ALA A 192 12.60 0.60 5.74
N THR A 193 13.51 0.71 6.70
CA THR A 193 14.81 0.04 6.68
C THR A 193 14.71 -1.48 6.55
N ALA A 194 15.76 -2.13 6.03
CA ALA A 194 15.83 -3.59 5.94
C ALA A 194 15.52 -4.28 7.29
N GLU A 195 15.99 -3.70 8.41
CA GLU A 195 15.67 -4.21 9.75
C GLU A 195 14.19 -4.17 10.08
N LYS A 196 13.48 -3.07 9.71
CA LYS A 196 12.03 -2.95 9.93
C LYS A 196 11.25 -3.95 9.07
N ILE A 197 11.67 -4.14 7.81
CA ILE A 197 11.08 -5.15 6.92
C ILE A 197 11.28 -6.55 7.51
N GLU A 198 12.48 -6.88 7.97
CA GLU A 198 12.78 -8.17 8.59
C GLU A 198 11.92 -8.43 9.84
N LYS A 199 11.82 -7.45 10.73
CA LYS A 199 10.96 -7.53 11.93
C LYS A 199 9.47 -7.70 11.61
N ALA A 200 9.03 -7.25 10.43
CA ALA A 200 7.65 -7.35 10.01
C ALA A 200 7.32 -8.68 9.30
N LYS A 201 8.30 -9.50 8.92
CA LYS A 201 8.06 -10.80 8.25
C LYS A 201 7.05 -11.71 8.97
N PRO A 202 7.02 -11.80 10.31
CA PRO A 202 6.02 -12.60 11.01
C PRO A 202 4.57 -12.11 10.83
N LEU A 203 4.37 -10.90 10.31
CA LEU A 203 3.05 -10.33 10.03
C LEU A 203 2.63 -10.48 8.55
N MET A 204 3.56 -10.92 7.69
CA MET A 204 3.34 -11.08 6.25
C MET A 204 2.63 -12.38 5.94
N PRO A 205 1.94 -12.49 4.78
CA PRO A 205 1.43 -13.76 4.30
C PRO A 205 2.55 -14.80 4.13
N PRO A 206 2.28 -16.10 4.36
CA PRO A 206 3.31 -17.15 4.18
C PRO A 206 3.92 -17.19 2.78
N GLN A 207 3.13 -16.85 1.75
CA GLN A 207 3.55 -16.84 0.35
C GLN A 207 4.06 -15.46 -0.09
N THR A 208 4.91 -14.81 0.72
CA THR A 208 5.49 -13.50 0.39
C THR A 208 6.79 -13.65 -0.38
N GLU A 209 6.85 -13.04 -1.57
CA GLU A 209 8.08 -12.82 -2.32
C GLU A 209 8.74 -11.53 -1.85
N TYR A 210 10.05 -11.53 -1.61
CA TYR A 210 10.82 -10.36 -1.17
C TYR A 210 11.81 -9.97 -2.25
N GLN A 211 11.85 -8.68 -2.57
CA GLN A 211 12.78 -8.09 -3.51
C GLN A 211 13.42 -6.83 -2.93
N VAL A 212 14.73 -6.68 -3.14
CA VAL A 212 15.47 -5.49 -2.75
C VAL A 212 16.03 -4.82 -4.00
N ILE A 213 15.70 -3.55 -4.22
CA ILE A 213 16.28 -2.73 -5.29
C ILE A 213 17.56 -2.13 -4.75
N GLN A 214 18.70 -2.60 -5.26
CA GLN A 214 20.03 -2.14 -4.84
C GLN A 214 20.25 -0.70 -5.30
N GLY A 215 20.80 0.13 -4.39
CA GLY A 215 21.06 1.54 -4.65
C GLY A 215 19.82 2.45 -4.68
N GLY A 216 18.62 1.89 -4.57
CA GLY A 216 17.37 2.65 -4.48
C GLY A 216 17.11 3.20 -3.08
N ASN A 217 16.13 4.11 -2.94
CA ASN A 217 15.73 4.66 -1.66
C ASN A 217 14.19 4.72 -1.52
N HIS A 218 13.69 5.22 -0.38
CA HIS A 218 12.26 5.31 -0.09
C HIS A 218 11.52 6.24 -1.06
N ALA A 219 12.07 7.41 -1.29
CA ALA A 219 11.41 8.46 -2.06
C ALA A 219 11.22 8.07 -3.54
N GLN A 220 12.14 7.29 -4.11
CA GLN A 220 12.08 6.86 -5.51
C GLN A 220 11.02 5.78 -5.81
N PHE A 221 10.22 5.35 -4.82
CA PHE A 221 9.00 4.57 -5.09
C PHE A 221 7.84 5.42 -5.66
N GLY A 222 8.00 6.74 -5.76
CA GLY A 222 7.07 7.66 -6.41
C GLY A 222 7.79 8.85 -7.00
N THR A 223 7.09 9.65 -7.81
CA THR A 223 7.64 10.84 -8.46
C THR A 223 7.26 12.10 -7.68
N TYR A 224 7.81 12.25 -6.45
CA TYR A 224 7.51 13.39 -5.57
C TYR A 224 8.77 14.08 -5.00
N GLY A 225 9.94 13.67 -5.49
CA GLY A 225 11.21 14.27 -5.10
C GLY A 225 11.80 13.70 -3.82
N VAL A 226 12.69 14.48 -3.20
CA VAL A 226 13.43 14.05 -2.01
C VAL A 226 12.53 14.05 -0.76
N GLN A 227 12.71 13.06 0.10
CA GLN A 227 12.01 12.97 1.38
C GLN A 227 12.98 13.14 2.55
N LYS A 228 12.62 14.00 3.51
CA LYS A 228 13.42 14.23 4.71
C LYS A 228 13.58 12.94 5.52
N GLY A 229 14.81 12.62 5.87
CA GLY A 229 15.16 11.44 6.68
C GLY A 229 15.33 10.16 5.87
N ASP A 230 15.19 10.24 4.54
CA ASP A 230 15.52 9.13 3.65
C ASP A 230 17.02 9.09 3.32
N GLY A 231 17.48 7.94 2.84
CA GLY A 231 18.83 7.76 2.34
C GLY A 231 19.03 8.34 0.94
N VAL A 232 20.29 8.53 0.57
CA VAL A 232 20.64 8.99 -0.79
C VAL A 232 20.62 7.80 -1.73
N ALA A 233 19.84 7.92 -2.82
CA ALA A 233 19.84 6.89 -3.86
C ALA A 233 21.15 6.91 -4.66
N GLU A 234 21.67 5.74 -5.01
CA GLU A 234 22.85 5.51 -5.84
C GLU A 234 22.48 5.20 -7.29
N ILE A 235 21.21 4.98 -7.56
CA ILE A 235 20.67 4.73 -8.91
C ILE A 235 19.70 5.84 -9.33
N PRO A 236 19.56 6.11 -10.64
CA PRO A 236 18.51 7.01 -11.13
C PRO A 236 17.11 6.52 -10.74
N ALA A 237 16.20 7.47 -10.46
CA ALA A 237 14.81 7.13 -10.14
C ALA A 237 14.15 6.29 -11.23
N SER A 238 14.46 6.54 -12.51
CA SER A 238 13.91 5.78 -13.64
C SER A 238 14.23 4.28 -13.55
N LEU A 239 15.42 3.90 -13.05
CA LEU A 239 15.78 2.50 -12.87
C LEU A 239 14.95 1.86 -11.75
N GLN A 240 14.79 2.55 -10.62
CA GLN A 240 13.94 2.04 -9.53
C GLN A 240 12.48 1.90 -9.97
N LEU A 241 11.94 2.89 -10.68
CA LEU A 241 10.56 2.85 -11.17
C LEU A 241 10.37 1.70 -12.19
N SER A 242 11.32 1.48 -13.10
CA SER A 242 11.29 0.35 -14.03
C SER A 242 11.30 -0.99 -13.31
N ALA A 243 12.18 -1.16 -12.32
CA ALA A 243 12.25 -2.38 -11.52
C ALA A 243 10.93 -2.65 -10.76
N VAL A 244 10.28 -1.60 -10.24
CA VAL A 244 8.96 -1.72 -9.62
C VAL A 244 7.90 -2.19 -10.63
N ILE A 245 7.85 -1.59 -11.82
CA ILE A 245 6.90 -1.99 -12.88
C ILE A 245 7.08 -3.46 -13.24
N GLU A 246 8.31 -3.87 -13.54
CA GLU A 246 8.63 -5.24 -13.93
C GLU A 246 8.22 -6.25 -12.87
N SER A 247 8.57 -5.97 -11.61
CA SER A 247 8.27 -6.83 -10.48
C SER A 247 6.77 -6.96 -10.24
N VAL A 248 6.03 -5.85 -10.31
CA VAL A 248 4.58 -5.86 -10.13
C VAL A 248 3.90 -6.60 -11.27
N LEU A 249 4.31 -6.40 -12.53
CA LEU A 249 3.75 -7.12 -13.67
C LEU A 249 3.99 -8.62 -13.56
N ALA A 250 5.21 -9.04 -13.18
CA ALA A 250 5.55 -10.45 -12.96
C ALA A 250 4.70 -11.06 -11.82
N PHE A 251 4.47 -10.31 -10.76
CA PHE A 251 3.62 -10.74 -9.65
C PHE A 251 2.15 -10.87 -10.08
N LEU A 252 1.59 -9.88 -10.79
CA LEU A 252 0.20 -9.93 -11.27
C LEU A 252 -0.07 -11.15 -12.16
N ALA A 253 0.90 -11.53 -12.98
CA ALA A 253 0.80 -12.72 -13.84
C ALA A 253 0.72 -14.04 -13.05
N LYS A 254 1.22 -14.07 -11.80
CA LYS A 254 1.16 -15.25 -10.92
C LYS A 254 -0.12 -15.30 -10.07
N VAL A 255 -0.83 -14.18 -9.92
CA VAL A 255 -2.05 -14.05 -9.10
C VAL A 255 -3.29 -14.46 -9.88
N MET A 256 -3.22 -14.46 -11.21
CA MET A 256 -4.31 -14.87 -12.11
C MET A 256 -4.54 -16.37 -12.14
#